data_c1aad1aaae5a4f50b246ebeb55f8a9e3
#
_entry.id   c1aad1aaae5a4f50b246ebeb55f8a9e3
#
_cell.length_a   1.000
_cell.length_b   1.000
_cell.length_c   1.000
_cell.angle_alpha   90.00
_cell.angle_beta   90.00
_cell.angle_gamma   90.00
#
_symmetry.space_group_name_H-M   'P 1'
#
loop_
_entity.id
_entity.type
_entity.pdbx_description
1 polymer ?
#
loop_
_entity_poly.entity_id
_entity_poly.type
_entity_poly.pdbx_seq_one_letter_code
_entity_poly.pdbx_strand_id
1 'polypeptide(L)'
;EPSLDDKQYTSYAKVENITTSPSLTVTDLQPGVEYGVRAYMKLSNGQTVYGAALPFSTECHTADVTVDNPFHDDFLSWTNGQPDCWRIVDNNGDGTTWVADESSNSIVYSFNYWNDADDYLICKRRIHVPENGTLFFTRGVSEQSSIENLEVLVSTKSSDLKDFNLVERFSFADYFAQQHMEEVDLSKYAGQDIYVAFRCCSDKMQGYLW
;
A
#
# COMPACT_ATOMS: atom_id res chain seq x y z
N GLU A 1 16.24 8.50 -18.68
CA GLU A 1 15.23 9.21 -17.88
C GLU A 1 13.98 9.39 -18.74
N PRO A 2 12.81 8.94 -18.32
CA PRO A 2 11.59 9.24 -19.06
C PRO A 2 11.39 10.75 -19.01
N SER A 3 11.38 11.39 -20.17
CA SER A 3 10.94 12.80 -20.26
C SER A 3 9.45 12.81 -19.97
N LEU A 4 9.08 13.21 -18.78
CA LEU A 4 7.68 13.46 -18.45
C LEU A 4 7.17 14.54 -19.41
N ASP A 5 6.17 14.18 -20.23
CA ASP A 5 5.51 15.11 -21.16
C ASP A 5 4.88 16.25 -20.35
N ASP A 6 5.02 17.48 -20.85
CA ASP A 6 4.43 18.68 -20.23
C ASP A 6 2.92 18.58 -19.96
N LYS A 7 2.23 17.69 -20.67
CA LYS A 7 0.81 17.42 -20.48
C LYS A 7 0.46 16.72 -19.16
N GLN A 8 1.44 16.14 -18.50
CA GLN A 8 1.25 15.45 -17.21
C GLN A 8 1.34 16.39 -16.00
N TYR A 9 1.76 17.64 -16.21
CA TYR A 9 1.89 18.61 -15.12
C TYR A 9 0.78 19.64 -15.16
N THR A 10 0.14 19.86 -14.01
CA THR A 10 -0.78 20.97 -13.81
C THR A 10 -0.01 22.17 -13.27
N SER A 11 -0.24 23.36 -13.83
CA SER A 11 0.35 24.59 -13.30
C SER A 11 -0.35 24.95 -12.00
N TYR A 12 0.37 24.93 -10.88
CA TYR A 12 -0.21 25.04 -9.56
C TYR A 12 -0.21 26.47 -9.01
N ALA A 13 0.90 27.19 -9.16
CA ALA A 13 1.02 28.55 -8.69
C ALA A 13 2.13 29.29 -9.42
N LYS A 14 2.02 30.61 -9.44
CA LYS A 14 3.00 31.51 -10.01
C LYS A 14 3.53 32.42 -8.92
N VAL A 15 4.86 32.49 -8.80
CA VAL A 15 5.55 33.45 -7.94
C VAL A 15 6.23 34.48 -8.87
N GLU A 16 5.93 35.76 -8.66
CA GLU A 16 6.52 36.84 -9.40
C GLU A 16 7.60 37.55 -8.59
N ASN A 17 8.60 38.13 -9.28
CA ASN A 17 9.68 38.92 -8.67
C ASN A 17 10.44 38.18 -7.56
N ILE A 18 10.97 37.00 -7.88
CA ILE A 18 11.74 36.17 -6.95
C ILE A 18 13.05 36.88 -6.59
N THR A 19 13.14 37.44 -5.39
CA THR A 19 14.37 38.03 -4.85
C THR A 19 15.04 37.15 -3.80
N THR A 20 14.36 36.11 -3.32
CA THR A 20 14.82 35.14 -2.31
C THR A 20 14.32 33.76 -2.69
N SER A 21 14.67 32.72 -1.90
CA SER A 21 14.14 31.37 -2.09
C SER A 21 12.63 31.35 -1.89
N PRO A 22 11.81 31.13 -2.93
CA PRO A 22 10.36 31.07 -2.79
C PRO A 22 9.95 29.78 -2.11
N SER A 23 8.90 29.84 -1.31
CA SER A 23 8.19 28.67 -0.80
C SER A 23 6.75 28.66 -1.31
N LEU A 24 6.22 27.49 -1.59
CA LEU A 24 4.86 27.28 -2.03
C LEU A 24 4.27 26.10 -1.26
N THR A 25 3.10 26.32 -0.68
CA THR A 25 2.30 25.22 -0.11
C THR A 25 1.34 24.69 -1.16
N VAL A 26 1.38 23.40 -1.39
CA VAL A 26 0.47 22.68 -2.28
C VAL A 26 -0.56 21.98 -1.42
N THR A 27 -1.85 22.22 -1.67
CA THR A 27 -2.99 21.63 -0.96
C THR A 27 -3.74 20.65 -1.84
N ASP A 28 -4.67 19.90 -1.26
CA ASP A 28 -5.58 19.00 -1.95
C ASP A 28 -4.90 17.82 -2.66
N LEU A 29 -3.71 17.46 -2.17
CA LEU A 29 -3.04 16.23 -2.59
C LEU A 29 -3.66 15.01 -1.88
N GLN A 30 -3.82 13.91 -2.63
CA GLN A 30 -4.32 12.67 -2.06
C GLN A 30 -3.28 12.05 -1.13
N PRO A 31 -3.68 11.49 0.03
CA PRO A 31 -2.76 10.81 0.95
C PRO A 31 -2.13 9.56 0.33
N GLY A 32 -0.85 9.32 0.62
CA GLY A 32 -0.14 8.12 0.22
C GLY A 32 0.20 8.03 -1.27
N VAL A 33 0.00 9.10 -2.03
CA VAL A 33 0.24 9.14 -3.47
C VAL A 33 1.61 9.73 -3.77
N GLU A 34 2.28 9.16 -4.77
CA GLU A 34 3.54 9.71 -5.30
C GLU A 34 3.24 10.81 -6.33
N TYR A 35 3.90 11.95 -6.15
CA TYR A 35 3.82 13.11 -7.02
C TYR A 35 5.19 13.52 -7.54
N GLY A 36 5.20 14.18 -8.68
CA GLY A 36 6.37 14.89 -9.18
C GLY A 36 6.19 16.39 -9.10
N VAL A 37 7.18 17.11 -8.60
CA VAL A 37 7.20 18.57 -8.62
C VAL A 37 8.39 19.05 -9.45
N ARG A 38 8.16 20.07 -10.28
CA ARG A 38 9.23 20.80 -10.97
C ARG A 38 8.94 22.29 -11.05
N ALA A 39 9.97 23.08 -10.91
CA ALA A 39 9.89 24.51 -11.19
C ALA A 39 9.89 24.77 -12.70
N TYR A 40 9.27 25.85 -13.13
CA TYR A 40 9.39 26.35 -14.48
C TYR A 40 9.52 27.87 -14.51
N MET A 41 10.12 28.39 -15.55
CA MET A 41 10.25 29.81 -15.79
C MET A 41 9.84 30.15 -17.23
N LYS A 42 9.03 31.19 -17.39
CA LYS A 42 8.71 31.74 -18.71
C LYS A 42 9.68 32.88 -19.03
N LEU A 43 10.37 32.75 -20.13
CA LEU A 43 11.30 33.76 -20.65
C LEU A 43 10.54 34.87 -21.39
N SER A 44 11.19 36.03 -21.57
CA SER A 44 10.64 37.16 -22.29
C SER A 44 10.32 36.88 -23.76
N ASN A 45 11.01 35.88 -24.35
CA ASN A 45 10.77 35.42 -25.72
C ASN A 45 9.58 34.46 -25.86
N GLY A 46 8.87 34.13 -24.75
CA GLY A 46 7.73 33.21 -24.70
C GLY A 46 8.10 31.76 -24.49
N GLN A 47 9.38 31.41 -24.46
CA GLN A 47 9.82 30.03 -24.13
C GLN A 47 9.60 29.70 -22.65
N THR A 48 9.29 28.44 -22.37
CA THR A 48 9.25 27.91 -21.01
C THR A 48 10.47 27.02 -20.78
N VAL A 49 11.16 27.25 -19.69
CA VAL A 49 12.30 26.43 -19.24
C VAL A 49 11.88 25.73 -17.95
N TYR A 50 12.14 24.44 -17.88
CA TYR A 50 11.79 23.58 -16.74
C TYR A 50 13.03 23.17 -15.96
N GLY A 51 12.90 23.14 -14.63
CA GLY A 51 13.87 22.50 -13.77
C GLY A 51 13.74 20.98 -13.77
N ALA A 52 14.63 20.32 -13.05
CA ALA A 52 14.52 18.88 -12.82
C ALA A 52 13.22 18.54 -12.09
N ALA A 53 12.60 17.44 -12.46
CA ALA A 53 11.48 16.90 -11.70
C ALA A 53 12.01 16.21 -10.42
N LEU A 54 11.37 16.48 -9.29
CA LEU A 54 11.67 15.86 -8.01
C LEU A 54 10.44 15.05 -7.56
N PRO A 55 10.57 13.74 -7.37
CA PRO A 55 9.48 12.94 -6.82
C PRO A 55 9.34 13.19 -5.32
N PHE A 56 8.12 13.12 -4.83
CA PHE A 56 7.80 13.06 -3.41
C PHE A 56 6.50 12.29 -3.21
N SER A 57 6.30 11.73 -2.03
CA SER A 57 5.05 11.07 -1.66
C SER A 57 4.38 11.81 -0.52
N THR A 58 3.06 11.86 -0.56
CA THR A 58 2.26 12.34 0.58
C THR A 58 2.19 11.24 1.64
N GLU A 59 2.13 11.65 2.91
CA GLU A 59 1.95 10.71 4.02
C GLU A 59 0.50 10.23 4.09
N CYS A 60 0.32 8.98 4.49
CA CYS A 60 -0.99 8.45 4.85
C CYS A 60 -1.37 8.93 6.25
N HIS A 61 -2.60 9.43 6.40
CA HIS A 61 -3.08 9.85 7.71
C HIS A 61 -3.13 8.66 8.67
N THR A 62 -2.78 8.89 9.94
CA THR A 62 -3.03 7.92 11.01
C THR A 62 -4.52 7.66 11.13
N ALA A 63 -4.90 6.40 11.28
CA ALA A 63 -6.28 6.02 11.53
C ALA A 63 -6.50 5.90 13.06
N ASP A 64 -7.32 6.80 13.60
CA ASP A 64 -7.81 6.71 14.97
C ASP A 64 -9.03 5.78 14.97
N VAL A 65 -8.81 4.54 15.40
CA VAL A 65 -9.84 3.49 15.38
C VAL A 65 -10.62 3.51 16.70
N THR A 66 -11.93 3.57 16.58
CA THR A 66 -12.87 3.43 17.71
C THR A 66 -13.98 2.46 17.34
N VAL A 67 -14.81 2.06 18.32
CA VAL A 67 -15.98 1.20 18.06
C VAL A 67 -16.93 1.84 17.05
N ASP A 68 -17.10 3.17 17.14
CA ASP A 68 -18.01 3.92 16.26
C ASP A 68 -17.35 4.35 14.94
N ASN A 69 -16.04 4.24 14.84
CA ASN A 69 -15.26 4.61 13.64
C ASN A 69 -14.15 3.55 13.39
N PRO A 70 -14.52 2.35 12.91
CA PRO A 70 -13.55 1.34 12.54
C PRO A 70 -12.72 1.79 11.32
N PHE A 71 -11.44 1.45 11.31
CA PHE A 71 -10.66 1.56 10.07
C PHE A 71 -11.14 0.46 9.10
N HIS A 72 -11.51 0.87 7.91
CA HIS A 72 -11.94 -0.04 6.83
C HIS A 72 -11.19 0.31 5.55
N ASP A 73 -10.75 -0.72 4.83
CA ASP A 73 -10.19 -0.60 3.49
C ASP A 73 -10.80 -1.71 2.62
N ASP A 74 -11.41 -1.31 1.52
CA ASP A 74 -12.04 -2.21 0.56
C ASP A 74 -11.18 -2.44 -0.68
N PHE A 75 -9.99 -1.86 -0.70
CA PHE A 75 -9.02 -1.96 -1.79
C PHE A 75 -9.53 -1.51 -3.17
N LEU A 76 -10.54 -0.65 -3.22
CA LEU A 76 -11.09 -0.14 -4.48
C LEU A 76 -10.30 1.03 -5.07
N SER A 77 -9.46 1.69 -4.27
CA SER A 77 -8.67 2.84 -4.70
C SER A 77 -7.23 2.43 -5.00
N TRP A 78 -6.85 2.53 -6.26
CA TRP A 78 -5.52 2.18 -6.75
C TRP A 78 -4.86 3.33 -7.50
N THR A 79 -3.58 3.55 -7.22
CA THR A 79 -2.76 4.53 -7.93
C THR A 79 -1.43 3.89 -8.31
N ASN A 80 -1.04 3.97 -9.58
CA ASN A 80 0.22 3.42 -10.10
C ASN A 80 0.42 1.91 -9.78
N GLY A 81 -0.65 1.11 -9.85
CA GLY A 81 -0.59 -0.34 -9.63
C GLY A 81 -0.46 -0.76 -8.18
N GLN A 82 -0.71 0.14 -7.24
CA GLN A 82 -0.76 -0.15 -5.80
C GLN A 82 -2.03 0.41 -5.17
N PRO A 83 -2.61 -0.26 -4.17
CA PRO A 83 -3.74 0.31 -3.44
C PRO A 83 -3.29 1.54 -2.65
N ASP A 84 -4.14 2.54 -2.58
CA ASP A 84 -3.83 3.80 -1.91
C ASP A 84 -3.49 3.57 -0.42
N CYS A 85 -2.39 4.16 0.03
CA CYS A 85 -1.84 3.94 1.36
C CYS A 85 -1.38 2.51 1.68
N TRP A 86 -1.16 1.70 0.65
CA TRP A 86 -0.49 0.41 0.77
C TRP A 86 0.80 0.39 -0.05
N ARG A 87 1.65 -0.56 0.23
CA ARG A 87 2.87 -0.84 -0.52
C ARG A 87 2.97 -2.33 -0.76
N ILE A 88 3.12 -2.70 -2.01
CA ILE A 88 3.41 -4.06 -2.43
C ILE A 88 4.93 -4.24 -2.49
N VAL A 89 5.43 -5.34 -1.97
CA VAL A 89 6.86 -5.70 -2.02
C VAL A 89 6.99 -7.15 -2.47
N ASP A 90 7.60 -7.32 -3.64
CA ASP A 90 8.11 -8.60 -4.13
C ASP A 90 9.50 -8.81 -3.47
N ASN A 91 9.56 -9.57 -2.38
CA ASN A 91 10.77 -9.71 -1.57
C ASN A 91 11.72 -10.79 -2.10
N ASN A 92 11.19 -11.80 -2.79
CA ASN A 92 11.99 -12.83 -3.45
C ASN A 92 12.48 -12.41 -4.85
N GLY A 93 11.92 -11.32 -5.43
CA GLY A 93 12.35 -10.73 -6.70
C GLY A 93 11.99 -11.58 -7.92
N ASP A 94 10.94 -12.39 -7.85
CA ASP A 94 10.57 -13.31 -8.93
C ASP A 94 9.56 -12.72 -9.94
N GLY A 95 9.06 -11.51 -9.68
CA GLY A 95 8.12 -10.78 -10.52
C GLY A 95 6.65 -11.20 -10.32
N THR A 96 6.38 -12.14 -9.41
CA THR A 96 5.01 -12.51 -9.02
C THR A 96 4.69 -11.82 -7.70
N THR A 97 3.59 -11.10 -7.62
CA THR A 97 3.23 -10.35 -6.40
C THR A 97 1.73 -10.07 -6.34
N TRP A 98 1.31 -9.33 -5.34
CA TRP A 98 -0.06 -8.90 -5.15
C TRP A 98 -0.53 -7.98 -6.28
N VAL A 99 -1.73 -8.22 -6.80
CA VAL A 99 -2.35 -7.43 -7.86
C VAL A 99 -3.82 -7.16 -7.54
N ALA A 100 -4.38 -6.07 -8.10
CA ALA A 100 -5.82 -5.84 -8.04
C ALA A 100 -6.56 -6.82 -8.95
N ASP A 101 -7.66 -7.37 -8.46
CA ASP A 101 -8.67 -8.00 -9.29
C ASP A 101 -9.95 -7.16 -9.24
N GLU A 102 -10.14 -6.34 -10.28
CA GLU A 102 -11.30 -5.46 -10.41
C GLU A 102 -12.62 -6.25 -10.53
N SER A 103 -12.56 -7.51 -10.97
CA SER A 103 -13.75 -8.34 -11.16
C SER A 103 -14.33 -8.85 -9.84
N SER A 104 -13.49 -9.07 -8.85
CA SER A 104 -13.87 -9.55 -7.51
C SER A 104 -13.78 -8.47 -6.43
N ASN A 105 -13.32 -7.26 -6.77
CA ASN A 105 -13.02 -6.17 -5.83
C ASN A 105 -12.12 -6.67 -4.69
N SER A 106 -11.01 -7.31 -5.06
CA SER A 106 -10.07 -7.87 -4.10
C SER A 106 -8.62 -7.65 -4.52
N ILE A 107 -7.72 -7.88 -3.58
CA ILE A 107 -6.30 -8.06 -3.88
C ILE A 107 -6.04 -9.55 -4.02
N VAL A 108 -5.35 -9.93 -5.07
CA VAL A 108 -5.05 -11.31 -5.41
C VAL A 108 -3.54 -11.52 -5.47
N TYR A 109 -3.07 -12.61 -4.91
CA TYR A 109 -1.74 -13.14 -5.18
C TYR A 109 -1.85 -14.28 -6.20
N SER A 110 -1.15 -14.16 -7.33
CA SER A 110 -1.16 -15.17 -8.38
C SER A 110 -0.34 -16.39 -7.98
N PHE A 111 -0.73 -17.56 -8.49
CA PHE A 111 0.07 -18.77 -8.30
C PHE A 111 1.45 -18.66 -8.97
N ASN A 112 2.44 -19.32 -8.36
CA ASN A 112 3.77 -19.49 -8.93
C ASN A 112 4.25 -20.92 -8.69
N TYR A 113 4.33 -21.71 -9.77
CA TYR A 113 4.76 -23.11 -9.68
C TYR A 113 6.28 -23.28 -9.50
N TRP A 114 7.05 -22.23 -9.71
CA TRP A 114 8.50 -22.31 -9.82
C TRP A 114 9.21 -21.81 -8.57
N ASN A 115 8.67 -20.80 -7.92
CA ASN A 115 9.27 -20.13 -6.78
C ASN A 115 8.31 -20.16 -5.58
N ASP A 116 8.91 -20.19 -4.40
CA ASP A 116 8.18 -19.99 -3.16
C ASP A 116 7.80 -18.51 -3.03
N ALA A 117 6.60 -18.24 -2.56
CA ALA A 117 6.14 -16.86 -2.35
C ALA A 117 6.82 -16.24 -1.12
N ASP A 118 7.23 -15.00 -1.24
CA ASP A 118 7.71 -14.16 -0.14
C ASP A 118 7.39 -12.69 -0.41
N ASP A 119 6.10 -12.35 -0.37
CA ASP A 119 5.60 -11.09 -0.84
C ASP A 119 4.70 -10.42 0.16
N TYR A 120 4.87 -9.12 0.29
CA TYR A 120 4.20 -8.35 1.32
C TYR A 120 3.24 -7.32 0.73
N LEU A 121 2.11 -7.18 1.40
CA LEU A 121 1.16 -6.09 1.26
C LEU A 121 1.17 -5.30 2.57
N ILE A 122 1.76 -4.11 2.56
CA ILE A 122 2.06 -3.33 3.76
C ILE A 122 1.19 -2.10 3.82
N CYS A 123 0.36 -1.96 4.86
CA CYS A 123 -0.34 -0.72 5.14
C CYS A 123 0.66 0.37 5.55
N LYS A 124 0.71 1.47 4.79
CA LYS A 124 1.54 2.64 5.12
C LYS A 124 0.86 3.57 6.13
N ARG A 125 -0.41 3.33 6.42
CA ARG A 125 -1.17 4.07 7.42
C ARG A 125 -0.85 3.54 8.80
N ARG A 126 -0.55 4.44 9.73
CA ARG A 126 -0.47 4.08 11.14
C ARG A 126 -1.89 3.90 11.68
N ILE A 127 -2.09 2.88 12.47
CA ILE A 127 -3.38 2.53 13.06
C ILE A 127 -3.23 2.60 14.57
N HIS A 128 -3.97 3.50 15.21
CA HIS A 128 -4.04 3.54 16.67
C HIS A 128 -4.96 2.42 17.17
N VAL A 129 -4.39 1.47 17.94
CA VAL A 129 -5.13 0.26 18.37
C VAL A 129 -5.94 0.57 19.63
N PRO A 130 -7.27 0.40 19.62
CA PRO A 130 -8.10 0.56 20.81
C PRO A 130 -7.88 -0.59 21.81
N GLU A 131 -8.43 -0.47 23.03
CA GLU A 131 -8.23 -1.42 24.13
C GLU A 131 -8.52 -2.89 23.77
N ASN A 132 -9.53 -3.13 22.95
CA ASN A 132 -9.92 -4.46 22.45
C ASN A 132 -9.81 -4.51 20.93
N GLY A 133 -8.67 -4.02 20.39
CA GLY A 133 -8.46 -3.93 18.97
C GLY A 133 -8.42 -5.32 18.32
N THR A 134 -9.19 -5.49 17.26
CA THR A 134 -9.25 -6.71 16.47
C THR A 134 -9.17 -6.36 14.99
N LEU A 135 -8.37 -7.11 14.24
CA LEU A 135 -8.30 -7.03 12.80
C LEU A 135 -9.22 -8.10 12.19
N PHE A 136 -10.15 -7.68 11.35
CA PHE A 136 -10.97 -8.57 10.52
C PHE A 136 -10.56 -8.42 9.06
N PHE A 137 -10.47 -9.54 8.36
CA PHE A 137 -10.29 -9.54 6.91
C PHE A 137 -10.92 -10.80 6.30
N THR A 138 -11.30 -10.69 5.03
CA THR A 138 -11.83 -11.82 4.27
C THR A 138 -10.76 -12.36 3.35
N ARG A 139 -10.65 -13.67 3.24
CA ARG A 139 -9.71 -14.36 2.38
C ARG A 139 -10.32 -15.57 1.70
N GLY A 140 -9.64 -16.08 0.67
CA GLY A 140 -9.99 -17.31 0.00
C GLY A 140 -8.86 -17.84 -0.87
N VAL A 141 -8.99 -19.08 -1.34
CA VAL A 141 -8.09 -19.72 -2.30
C VAL A 141 -8.88 -20.31 -3.46
N SER A 142 -8.29 -20.35 -4.65
CA SER A 142 -8.98 -20.82 -5.88
C SER A 142 -8.93 -22.33 -6.08
N GLU A 143 -7.99 -23.02 -5.44
CA GLU A 143 -7.75 -24.46 -5.65
C GLU A 143 -7.80 -25.25 -4.37
N GLN A 144 -8.57 -26.34 -4.36
CA GLN A 144 -8.76 -27.20 -3.18
C GLN A 144 -7.50 -27.93 -2.72
N SER A 145 -6.57 -28.18 -3.65
CA SER A 145 -5.32 -28.91 -3.37
C SER A 145 -4.18 -27.99 -2.91
N SER A 146 -4.38 -26.68 -2.94
CA SER A 146 -3.34 -25.70 -2.63
C SER A 146 -3.25 -25.48 -1.12
N ILE A 147 -2.04 -25.61 -0.59
CA ILE A 147 -1.72 -25.17 0.78
C ILE A 147 -1.09 -23.80 0.66
N GLU A 148 -1.94 -22.79 0.69
CA GLU A 148 -1.48 -21.40 0.65
C GLU A 148 -1.31 -20.86 2.07
N ASN A 149 -0.26 -20.11 2.31
CA ASN A 149 0.03 -19.53 3.62
C ASN A 149 0.01 -18.01 3.57
N LEU A 150 -0.77 -17.45 4.48
CA LEU A 150 -0.84 -16.01 4.72
C LEU A 150 -0.40 -15.72 6.15
N GLU A 151 0.47 -14.75 6.32
CA GLU A 151 0.86 -14.23 7.62
C GLU A 151 0.32 -12.83 7.81
N VAL A 152 -0.16 -12.54 9.03
CA VAL A 152 -0.43 -11.20 9.50
C VAL A 152 0.73 -10.76 10.39
N LEU A 153 1.32 -9.62 10.04
CA LEU A 153 2.47 -9.07 10.74
C LEU A 153 2.17 -7.65 11.23
N VAL A 154 2.79 -7.29 12.34
CA VAL A 154 2.64 -5.97 12.96
C VAL A 154 4.00 -5.37 13.29
N SER A 155 4.13 -4.07 13.04
CA SER A 155 5.26 -3.26 13.49
C SER A 155 4.78 -2.07 14.31
N THR A 156 5.43 -1.80 15.44
CA THR A 156 5.22 -0.61 16.27
C THR A 156 6.27 0.48 16.01
N LYS A 157 7.18 0.27 15.03
CA LYS A 157 8.30 1.17 14.76
C LYS A 157 8.18 1.89 13.43
N SER A 158 8.23 1.14 12.35
CA SER A 158 8.18 1.67 10.98
C SER A 158 7.49 0.69 10.04
N SER A 159 7.23 1.11 8.81
CA SER A 159 6.75 0.22 7.75
C SER A 159 7.87 -0.53 7.00
N ASP A 160 9.11 -0.53 7.51
CA ASP A 160 10.20 -1.33 6.96
C ASP A 160 10.04 -2.80 7.28
N LEU A 161 10.32 -3.71 6.34
CA LEU A 161 10.16 -5.16 6.51
C LEU A 161 10.83 -5.73 7.77
N LYS A 162 12.02 -5.24 8.10
CA LYS A 162 12.81 -5.70 9.26
C LYS A 162 12.16 -5.44 10.63
N ASP A 163 11.19 -4.53 10.69
CA ASP A 163 10.54 -4.11 11.93
C ASP A 163 9.24 -4.85 12.21
N PHE A 164 8.77 -5.64 11.24
CA PHE A 164 7.55 -6.43 11.38
C PHE A 164 7.79 -7.71 12.19
N ASN A 165 6.80 -8.06 13.00
CA ASN A 165 6.77 -9.29 13.78
C ASN A 165 5.51 -10.07 13.42
N LEU A 166 5.64 -11.38 13.31
CA LEU A 166 4.52 -12.29 13.07
C LEU A 166 3.53 -12.24 14.24
N VAL A 167 2.26 -12.07 13.90
CA VAL A 167 1.14 -12.13 14.86
C VAL A 167 0.37 -13.43 14.69
N GLU A 168 -0.05 -13.75 13.46
CA GLU A 168 -0.84 -14.93 13.15
C GLU A 168 -0.44 -15.49 11.79
N ARG A 169 -0.57 -16.82 11.63
CA ARG A 169 -0.39 -17.52 10.34
C ARG A 169 -1.62 -18.35 10.04
N PHE A 170 -2.11 -18.21 8.82
CA PHE A 170 -3.22 -18.96 8.27
C PHE A 170 -2.73 -19.90 7.18
N SER A 171 -3.12 -21.16 7.24
CA SER A 171 -2.89 -22.16 6.19
C SER A 171 -4.22 -22.58 5.57
N PHE A 172 -4.28 -22.67 4.27
CA PHE A 172 -5.52 -22.79 3.51
C PHE A 172 -5.65 -24.13 2.83
N ALA A 173 -5.87 -25.19 3.57
CA ALA A 173 -6.21 -26.48 2.97
C ALA A 173 -7.73 -26.67 2.78
N ASP A 174 -8.57 -25.91 3.51
CA ASP A 174 -9.96 -26.29 3.73
C ASP A 174 -11.00 -25.30 3.16
N TYR A 175 -10.59 -24.17 2.56
CA TYR A 175 -11.52 -23.09 2.19
C TYR A 175 -11.61 -22.82 0.68
N PHE A 176 -11.51 -23.88 -0.13
CA PHE A 176 -11.63 -23.81 -1.58
C PHE A 176 -12.89 -23.04 -2.03
N ALA A 177 -12.69 -22.08 -2.92
CA ALA A 177 -13.73 -21.28 -3.57
C ALA A 177 -14.75 -20.60 -2.65
N GLN A 178 -14.44 -20.50 -1.35
CA GLN A 178 -15.27 -19.78 -0.37
C GLN A 178 -14.48 -18.66 0.26
N GLN A 179 -15.16 -17.54 0.45
CA GLN A 179 -14.62 -16.46 1.27
C GLN A 179 -14.77 -16.84 2.74
N HIS A 180 -13.70 -16.68 3.49
CA HIS A 180 -13.68 -16.90 4.92
C HIS A 180 -13.23 -15.62 5.64
N MET A 181 -13.98 -15.22 6.64
CA MET A 181 -13.61 -14.08 7.48
C MET A 181 -12.70 -14.56 8.61
N GLU A 182 -11.57 -13.93 8.74
CA GLU A 182 -10.59 -14.17 9.80
C GLU A 182 -10.59 -13.03 10.80
N GLU A 183 -10.23 -13.39 12.03
CA GLU A 183 -10.14 -12.48 13.17
C GLU A 183 -8.77 -12.63 13.83
N VAL A 184 -8.05 -11.51 13.99
CA VAL A 184 -6.75 -11.47 14.66
C VAL A 184 -6.82 -10.52 15.84
N ASP A 185 -6.54 -11.04 17.03
CA ASP A 185 -6.49 -10.27 18.26
C ASP A 185 -5.26 -9.35 18.29
N LEU A 186 -5.51 -8.04 18.32
CA LEU A 186 -4.49 -7.00 18.43
C LEU A 186 -4.44 -6.35 19.82
N SER A 187 -5.15 -6.87 20.81
CA SER A 187 -5.25 -6.30 22.17
C SER A 187 -3.88 -6.07 22.84
N LYS A 188 -2.88 -6.90 22.53
CA LYS A 188 -1.50 -6.72 23.02
C LYS A 188 -0.82 -5.42 22.55
N TYR A 189 -1.40 -4.76 21.55
CA TYR A 189 -0.93 -3.47 21.02
C TYR A 189 -1.82 -2.30 21.45
N ALA A 190 -2.76 -2.51 22.37
CA ALA A 190 -3.68 -1.48 22.85
C ALA A 190 -2.95 -0.19 23.23
N GLY A 191 -3.46 0.96 22.77
CA GLY A 191 -2.89 2.27 22.99
C GLY A 191 -1.61 2.57 22.20
N GLN A 192 -1.19 1.68 21.29
CA GLN A 192 -0.04 1.87 20.43
C GLN A 192 -0.46 2.17 18.99
N ASP A 193 0.39 2.90 18.29
CA ASP A 193 0.29 3.06 16.85
C ASP A 193 1.06 1.94 16.16
N ILE A 194 0.40 1.23 15.28
CA ILE A 194 0.99 0.11 14.55
C ILE A 194 0.91 0.29 13.03
N TYR A 195 1.75 -0.46 12.33
CA TYR A 195 1.60 -0.80 10.92
C TYR A 195 1.22 -2.26 10.81
N VAL A 196 0.34 -2.58 9.85
CA VAL A 196 -0.08 -3.95 9.55
C VAL A 196 0.46 -4.36 8.19
N ALA A 197 0.87 -5.61 8.06
CA ALA A 197 1.23 -6.20 6.79
C ALA A 197 0.63 -7.59 6.67
N PHE A 198 0.30 -7.97 5.44
CA PHE A 198 0.02 -9.33 5.03
C PHE A 198 1.21 -9.85 4.23
N ARG A 199 1.61 -11.09 4.49
CA ARG A 199 2.67 -11.76 3.74
C ARG A 199 2.14 -13.06 3.16
N CYS A 200 2.22 -13.21 1.84
CA CYS A 200 2.12 -14.52 1.21
C CYS A 200 3.46 -15.22 1.35
N CYS A 201 3.45 -16.44 1.91
CA CYS A 201 4.65 -17.23 2.18
C CYS A 201 4.44 -18.71 1.89
N SER A 202 3.73 -18.99 0.79
CA SER A 202 3.42 -20.36 0.34
C SER A 202 4.57 -20.99 -0.40
N ASP A 203 4.77 -22.27 -0.22
CA ASP A 203 5.74 -23.06 -0.99
C ASP A 203 5.12 -23.40 -2.37
N LYS A 204 5.67 -22.84 -3.46
CA LYS A 204 5.28 -23.12 -4.85
C LYS A 204 3.76 -23.17 -5.04
N MET A 205 3.14 -22.02 -4.93
CA MET A 205 1.69 -21.86 -5.00
C MET A 205 1.08 -22.51 -6.24
N GLN A 206 -0.03 -23.20 -6.03
CA GLN A 206 -0.80 -23.86 -7.10
C GLN A 206 -2.14 -23.19 -7.37
N GLY A 207 -2.56 -22.25 -6.53
CA GLY A 207 -3.79 -21.51 -6.65
C GLY A 207 -3.62 -20.02 -6.37
N TYR A 208 -4.71 -19.27 -6.56
CA TYR A 208 -4.77 -17.86 -6.19
C TYR A 208 -5.14 -17.72 -4.71
N LEU A 209 -4.49 -16.78 -4.04
CA LEU A 209 -4.87 -16.30 -2.71
C LEU A 209 -5.50 -14.90 -2.88
N TRP A 210 -6.65 -14.63 -2.27
CA TRP A 210 -7.30 -13.32 -2.25
C TRP A 210 -7.86 -12.95 -0.87
#